data_a13f44d9b9855bfbf5e7c7ae5746492b
#
_entry.id   a13f44d9b9855bfbf5e7c7ae5746492b
#
_cell.length_a   1.000
_cell.length_b   1.000
_cell.length_c   1.000
_cell.angle_alpha   90.00
_cell.angle_beta   90.00
_cell.angle_gamma   90.00
#
_symmetry.space_group_name_H-M   'P 1'
#
loop_
_entity.id
_entity.type
_entity.pdbx_description
1 polymer ?
#
loop_
_entity_poly.entity_id
_entity_poly.type
_entity_poly.pdbx_seq_one_letter_code
_entity_poly.pdbx_strand_id
1 'polypeptide(L)'
;MGIEQVITKRKKIIMPLFFLILIFLSLIFVKLLLNRMNSYIAESGKSSMGAVVEQIQQTYDLQVNGYYSRLHMLEDFLTQEGVRSIELDRNKKFFEAWQKESESTLIFLQENGKAITTDGTKLRVDMPSKCLLDLRNGYNIGKLVSLDYNQKKKDGYLVAIPCQEYTIKGETYTAIGTLYDHSKLDSM
;
A
#
# COMPACT_ATOMS: atom_id res chain seq x y z
N MET A 1 37.99 -58.89 -55.81
CA MET A 1 37.81 -59.03 -54.37
C MET A 1 38.13 -57.74 -53.59
N GLY A 2 37.95 -56.57 -54.15
CA GLY A 2 38.40 -55.32 -53.54
C GLY A 2 37.30 -54.24 -53.28
N ILE A 3 36.20 -54.24 -54.03
CA ILE A 3 35.23 -53.14 -54.02
C ILE A 3 34.22 -53.31 -52.86
N GLU A 4 33.75 -54.51 -52.56
CA GLU A 4 32.80 -54.79 -51.47
C GLU A 4 33.40 -54.53 -50.07
N GLN A 5 34.67 -54.83 -49.88
CA GLN A 5 35.34 -54.55 -48.58
C GLN A 5 35.53 -53.05 -48.31
N VAL A 6 35.68 -52.22 -49.38
CA VAL A 6 35.81 -50.79 -49.20
C VAL A 6 34.45 -50.15 -48.91
N ILE A 7 33.37 -50.62 -49.54
CA ILE A 7 32.02 -50.15 -49.27
C ILE A 7 31.58 -50.50 -47.83
N THR A 8 31.87 -51.69 -47.35
CA THR A 8 31.50 -52.12 -45.99
C THR A 8 32.28 -51.38 -44.93
N LYS A 9 33.57 -51.05 -45.16
CA LYS A 9 34.39 -50.20 -44.28
C LYS A 9 33.88 -48.78 -44.21
N ARG A 10 33.49 -48.17 -45.32
CA ARG A 10 32.89 -46.82 -45.35
C ARG A 10 31.56 -46.77 -44.64
N LYS A 11 30.67 -47.74 -44.82
CA LYS A 11 29.40 -47.81 -44.11
C LYS A 11 29.59 -47.90 -42.58
N LYS A 12 30.59 -48.65 -42.09
CA LYS A 12 30.91 -48.80 -40.68
C LYS A 12 31.38 -47.49 -40.02
N ILE A 13 31.90 -46.53 -40.77
CA ILE A 13 32.36 -45.24 -40.27
C ILE A 13 31.30 -44.16 -40.45
N ILE A 14 30.57 -44.17 -41.56
CA ILE A 14 29.54 -43.16 -41.88
C ILE A 14 28.35 -43.24 -40.95
N MET A 15 27.93 -44.49 -40.59
CA MET A 15 26.75 -44.66 -39.73
C MET A 15 26.93 -44.09 -38.30
N PRO A 16 28.00 -44.38 -37.58
CA PRO A 16 28.23 -43.79 -36.25
C PRO A 16 28.44 -42.26 -36.31
N LEU A 17 29.08 -41.77 -37.38
CA LEU A 17 29.23 -40.32 -37.60
C LEU A 17 27.89 -39.60 -37.79
N PHE A 18 26.98 -40.21 -38.53
CA PHE A 18 25.64 -39.70 -38.75
C PHE A 18 24.83 -39.67 -37.46
N PHE A 19 24.92 -40.72 -36.62
CA PHE A 19 24.28 -40.69 -35.29
C PHE A 19 24.85 -39.63 -34.37
N LEU A 20 26.15 -39.41 -34.42
CA LEU A 20 26.84 -38.41 -33.61
C LEU A 20 26.39 -36.97 -34.00
N ILE A 21 26.22 -36.70 -35.29
CA ILE A 21 25.66 -35.45 -35.78
C ILE A 21 24.20 -35.27 -35.36
N LEU A 22 23.39 -36.31 -35.42
CA LEU A 22 22.00 -36.27 -34.97
C LEU A 22 21.88 -35.97 -33.48
N ILE A 23 22.72 -36.60 -32.66
CA ILE A 23 22.78 -36.31 -31.21
C ILE A 23 23.20 -34.87 -30.96
N PHE A 24 24.20 -34.37 -31.68
CA PHE A 24 24.66 -32.99 -31.53
C PHE A 24 23.58 -31.98 -31.92
N LEU A 25 22.86 -32.20 -33.04
CA LEU A 25 21.74 -31.39 -33.46
C LEU A 25 20.59 -31.40 -32.45
N SER A 26 20.28 -32.57 -31.87
CA SER A 26 19.24 -32.67 -30.84
C SER A 26 19.60 -31.92 -29.56
N LEU A 27 20.85 -31.92 -29.14
CA LEU A 27 21.34 -31.15 -28.00
C LEU A 27 21.24 -29.63 -28.21
N ILE A 28 21.59 -29.17 -29.45
CA ILE A 28 21.44 -27.76 -29.84
C ILE A 28 19.95 -27.36 -29.79
N PHE A 29 19.09 -28.22 -30.34
CA PHE A 29 17.65 -27.95 -30.35
C PHE A 29 17.05 -27.89 -28.95
N VAL A 30 17.42 -28.81 -28.07
CA VAL A 30 17.00 -28.78 -26.65
C VAL A 30 17.49 -27.52 -25.95
N LYS A 31 18.73 -27.11 -26.17
CA LYS A 31 19.29 -25.88 -25.61
C LYS A 31 18.53 -24.64 -26.08
N LEU A 32 18.18 -24.56 -27.35
CA LEU A 32 17.37 -23.46 -27.91
C LEU A 32 15.96 -23.42 -27.32
N LEU A 33 15.32 -24.58 -27.15
CA LEU A 33 14.01 -24.69 -26.49
C LEU A 33 14.06 -24.23 -25.05
N LEU A 34 15.05 -24.69 -24.27
CA LEU A 34 15.21 -24.28 -22.86
C LEU A 34 15.44 -22.75 -22.74
N ASN A 35 16.25 -22.19 -23.61
CA ASN A 35 16.47 -20.74 -23.62
C ASN A 35 15.18 -19.97 -23.93
N ARG A 36 14.39 -20.42 -24.89
CA ARG A 36 13.07 -19.80 -25.20
C ARG A 36 12.09 -19.95 -24.04
N MET A 37 12.02 -21.12 -23.43
CA MET A 37 11.16 -21.33 -22.27
C MET A 37 11.54 -20.42 -21.10
N ASN A 38 12.84 -20.33 -20.78
CA ASN A 38 13.30 -19.46 -19.70
C ASN A 38 12.99 -17.98 -19.96
N SER A 39 13.17 -17.52 -21.20
CA SER A 39 12.81 -16.16 -21.61
C SER A 39 11.30 -15.92 -21.47
N TYR A 40 10.47 -16.86 -21.90
CA TYR A 40 9.02 -16.75 -21.83
C TYR A 40 8.52 -16.76 -20.36
N ILE A 41 9.08 -17.62 -19.52
CA ILE A 41 8.75 -17.67 -18.07
C ILE A 41 9.14 -16.36 -17.39
N ALA A 42 10.33 -15.83 -17.68
CA ALA A 42 10.80 -14.57 -17.11
C ALA A 42 9.92 -13.39 -17.52
N GLU A 43 9.54 -13.30 -18.78
CA GLU A 43 8.68 -12.24 -19.32
C GLU A 43 7.24 -12.33 -18.79
N SER A 44 6.67 -13.53 -18.78
CA SER A 44 5.35 -13.80 -18.22
C SER A 44 5.29 -13.52 -16.72
N GLY A 45 6.33 -13.93 -15.96
CA GLY A 45 6.45 -13.63 -14.54
C GLY A 45 6.51 -12.13 -14.25
N LYS A 46 7.31 -11.39 -15.03
CA LYS A 46 7.43 -9.93 -14.89
C LYS A 46 6.10 -9.22 -15.20
N SER A 47 5.40 -9.65 -16.25
CA SER A 47 4.10 -9.10 -16.64
C SER A 47 3.04 -9.38 -15.56
N SER A 48 2.99 -10.60 -15.04
CA SER A 48 2.03 -10.99 -13.99
C SER A 48 2.31 -10.24 -12.68
N MET A 49 3.56 -10.09 -12.28
CA MET A 49 3.94 -9.28 -11.11
C MET A 49 3.57 -7.81 -11.29
N GLY A 50 3.79 -7.25 -12.48
CA GLY A 50 3.41 -5.88 -12.80
C GLY A 50 1.90 -5.66 -12.62
N ALA A 51 1.08 -6.56 -13.16
CA ALA A 51 -0.38 -6.50 -13.03
C ALA A 51 -0.85 -6.61 -11.57
N VAL A 52 -0.24 -7.50 -10.78
CA VAL A 52 -0.54 -7.63 -9.34
C VAL A 52 -0.19 -6.37 -8.57
N VAL A 53 0.99 -5.79 -8.83
CA VAL A 53 1.42 -4.53 -8.18
C VAL A 53 0.46 -3.39 -8.53
N GLU A 54 0.07 -3.27 -9.79
CA GLU A 54 -0.89 -2.26 -10.25
C GLU A 54 -2.26 -2.44 -9.58
N GLN A 55 -2.75 -3.67 -9.48
CA GLN A 55 -4.00 -3.97 -8.79
C GLN A 55 -3.95 -3.64 -7.30
N ILE A 56 -2.85 -3.96 -6.62
CA ILE A 56 -2.64 -3.60 -5.21
C ILE A 56 -2.64 -2.08 -5.06
N GLN A 57 -1.94 -1.36 -5.94
CA GLN A 57 -1.89 0.10 -5.89
C GLN A 57 -3.28 0.72 -6.11
N GLN A 58 -4.04 0.26 -7.11
CA GLN A 58 -5.40 0.72 -7.35
C GLN A 58 -6.33 0.45 -6.16
N THR A 59 -6.22 -0.73 -5.55
CA THR A 59 -7.02 -1.08 -4.36
C THR A 59 -6.67 -0.16 -3.19
N TYR A 60 -5.38 0.09 -2.96
CA TYR A 60 -4.90 0.98 -1.92
C TYR A 60 -5.41 2.42 -2.14
N ASP A 61 -5.29 2.95 -3.37
CA ASP A 61 -5.75 4.28 -3.72
C ASP A 61 -7.26 4.44 -3.53
N LEU A 62 -8.05 3.42 -3.89
CA LEU A 62 -9.50 3.41 -3.67
C LEU A 62 -9.87 3.43 -2.18
N GLN A 63 -9.16 2.66 -1.35
CA GLN A 63 -9.39 2.64 0.10
C GLN A 63 -9.03 3.98 0.74
N VAL A 64 -7.86 4.52 0.43
CA VAL A 64 -7.41 5.81 0.98
C VAL A 64 -8.35 6.94 0.56
N ASN A 65 -8.79 6.98 -0.69
CA ASN A 65 -9.77 7.96 -1.16
C ASN A 65 -11.13 7.79 -0.45
N GLY A 66 -11.53 6.56 -0.15
CA GLY A 66 -12.72 6.28 0.67
C GLY A 66 -12.62 6.88 2.07
N TYR A 67 -11.45 6.79 2.70
CA TYR A 67 -11.21 7.41 4.01
C TYR A 67 -11.25 8.94 3.96
N TYR A 68 -10.63 9.56 2.95
CA TYR A 68 -10.72 11.01 2.75
C TYR A 68 -12.16 11.46 2.54
N SER A 69 -12.93 10.77 1.72
CA SER A 69 -14.33 11.10 1.46
C SER A 69 -15.18 11.07 2.74
N ARG A 70 -14.94 10.09 3.62
CA ARG A 70 -15.63 10.01 4.92
C ARG A 70 -15.27 11.18 5.83
N LEU A 71 -13.99 11.57 5.89
CA LEU A 71 -13.55 12.71 6.68
C LEU A 71 -14.12 14.03 6.14
N HIS A 72 -14.17 14.19 4.83
CA HIS A 72 -14.80 15.37 4.21
C HIS A 72 -16.30 15.45 4.51
N MET A 73 -17.02 14.30 4.46
CA MET A 73 -18.44 14.29 4.86
C MET A 73 -18.63 14.69 6.33
N LEU A 74 -17.73 14.28 7.22
CA LEU A 74 -17.76 14.69 8.62
C LEU A 74 -17.49 16.18 8.77
N GLU A 75 -16.49 16.69 8.09
CA GLU A 75 -16.14 18.12 8.09
C GLU A 75 -17.27 18.98 7.53
N ASP A 76 -17.86 18.57 6.41
CA ASP A 76 -19.02 19.24 5.81
C ASP A 76 -20.21 19.29 6.77
N PHE A 77 -20.50 18.17 7.46
CA PHE A 77 -21.56 18.12 8.46
C PHE A 77 -21.30 19.10 9.60
N LEU A 78 -20.10 19.10 10.18
CA LEU A 78 -19.73 20.00 11.27
C LEU A 78 -19.78 21.47 10.83
N THR A 79 -19.40 21.75 9.58
CA THR A 79 -19.42 23.10 9.01
C THR A 79 -20.84 23.59 8.74
N GLN A 80 -21.72 22.75 8.19
CA GLN A 80 -23.13 23.09 7.91
C GLN A 80 -23.90 23.38 9.20
N GLU A 81 -23.62 22.65 10.29
CA GLU A 81 -24.19 22.91 11.60
C GLU A 81 -23.58 24.14 12.29
N GLY A 82 -22.64 24.84 11.64
CA GLY A 82 -21.95 26.01 12.18
C GLY A 82 -21.12 25.73 13.43
N VAL A 83 -20.72 24.48 13.63
CA VAL A 83 -19.97 24.04 14.81
C VAL A 83 -18.55 24.55 14.73
N ARG A 84 -18.19 25.54 15.52
CA ARG A 84 -16.79 26.00 15.70
C ARG A 84 -16.19 25.54 17.02
N SER A 85 -17.04 25.30 18.02
CA SER A 85 -16.63 24.75 19.31
C SER A 85 -17.22 23.36 19.49
N ILE A 86 -16.36 22.37 19.64
CA ILE A 86 -16.77 20.98 19.78
C ILE A 86 -16.74 20.59 21.28
N GLU A 87 -17.91 20.36 21.84
CA GLU A 87 -18.09 19.79 23.16
C GLU A 87 -18.07 18.25 23.04
N LEU A 88 -16.92 17.63 23.35
CA LEU A 88 -16.72 16.18 23.18
C LEU A 88 -17.76 15.35 23.93
N ASP A 89 -18.10 15.74 25.16
CA ASP A 89 -19.08 15.01 25.99
C ASP A 89 -20.49 15.06 25.40
N ARG A 90 -20.89 16.22 24.86
CA ARG A 90 -22.19 16.41 24.21
C ARG A 90 -22.30 15.60 22.91
N ASN A 91 -21.23 15.51 22.16
CA ASN A 91 -21.19 14.83 20.85
C ASN A 91 -20.69 13.37 20.94
N LYS A 92 -20.49 12.85 22.15
CA LYS A 92 -19.90 11.53 22.40
C LYS A 92 -20.58 10.41 21.61
N LYS A 93 -21.91 10.33 21.69
CA LYS A 93 -22.69 9.26 21.00
C LYS A 93 -22.52 9.32 19.48
N PHE A 94 -22.45 10.52 18.91
CA PHE A 94 -22.23 10.74 17.48
C PHE A 94 -20.84 10.23 17.06
N PHE A 95 -19.81 10.64 17.79
CA PHE A 95 -18.44 10.22 17.49
C PHE A 95 -18.22 8.72 17.72
N GLU A 96 -18.83 8.13 18.75
CA GLU A 96 -18.76 6.68 18.99
C GLU A 96 -19.43 5.89 17.85
N ALA A 97 -20.58 6.34 17.37
CA ALA A 97 -21.25 5.71 16.23
C ALA A 97 -20.40 5.79 14.96
N TRP A 98 -19.84 6.96 14.70
CA TRP A 98 -18.96 7.19 13.54
C TRP A 98 -17.70 6.32 13.61
N GLN A 99 -17.02 6.26 14.77
CA GLN A 99 -15.82 5.44 14.99
C GLN A 99 -16.11 3.94 14.86
N LYS A 100 -17.25 3.51 15.36
CA LYS A 100 -17.69 2.10 15.26
C LYS A 100 -17.88 1.69 13.80
N GLU A 101 -18.47 2.55 12.99
CA GLU A 101 -18.67 2.29 11.56
C GLU A 101 -17.36 2.30 10.77
N SER A 102 -16.44 3.23 11.10
CA SER A 102 -15.16 3.35 10.41
C SER A 102 -14.07 2.41 10.96
N GLU A 103 -14.33 1.72 12.06
CA GLU A 103 -13.37 0.90 12.80
C GLU A 103 -12.03 1.60 13.12
N SER A 104 -12.09 2.91 13.32
CA SER A 104 -10.94 3.77 13.49
C SER A 104 -11.11 4.73 14.66
N THR A 105 -10.03 5.34 15.14
CA THR A 105 -10.08 6.38 16.16
C THR A 105 -10.06 7.74 15.51
N LEU A 106 -11.11 8.54 15.69
CA LEU A 106 -11.18 9.91 15.21
C LEU A 106 -10.34 10.81 16.11
N ILE A 107 -9.52 11.67 15.47
CA ILE A 107 -8.67 12.63 16.16
C ILE A 107 -8.78 14.02 15.53
N PHE A 108 -8.56 15.03 16.33
CA PHE A 108 -8.38 16.42 15.89
C PHE A 108 -6.90 16.79 16.10
N LEU A 109 -6.27 17.38 15.09
CA LEU A 109 -4.83 17.70 15.07
C LEU A 109 -4.60 19.19 15.05
N GLN A 110 -3.56 19.60 15.77
CA GLN A 110 -2.97 20.93 15.74
C GLN A 110 -1.80 20.98 14.75
N GLU A 111 -1.43 22.17 14.29
CA GLU A 111 -0.28 22.38 13.40
C GLU A 111 1.07 21.89 13.96
N ASN A 112 1.20 21.71 15.27
CA ASN A 112 2.41 21.25 15.94
C ASN A 112 2.46 19.73 16.19
N GLY A 113 1.48 18.97 15.63
CA GLY A 113 1.37 17.53 15.82
C GLY A 113 0.73 17.09 17.13
N LYS A 114 0.29 18.02 18.00
CA LYS A 114 -0.57 17.66 19.13
C LYS A 114 -1.93 17.26 18.61
N ALA A 115 -2.57 16.29 19.26
CA ALA A 115 -3.88 15.83 18.89
C ALA A 115 -4.72 15.50 20.12
N ILE A 116 -6.03 15.47 19.92
CA ILE A 116 -7.02 15.03 20.89
C ILE A 116 -7.97 14.04 20.24
N THR A 117 -8.24 12.94 20.91
CA THR A 117 -9.25 11.96 20.50
C THR A 117 -10.65 12.42 20.94
N THR A 118 -11.66 11.81 20.41
CA THR A 118 -13.06 12.12 20.76
C THR A 118 -13.46 11.75 22.18
N ASP A 119 -12.69 10.90 22.86
CA ASP A 119 -12.82 10.64 24.30
C ASP A 119 -12.09 11.66 25.17
N GLY A 120 -11.42 12.64 24.54
CA GLY A 120 -10.69 13.70 25.23
C GLY A 120 -9.25 13.35 25.62
N THR A 121 -8.74 12.19 25.19
CA THR A 121 -7.35 11.79 25.43
C THR A 121 -6.42 12.63 24.57
N LYS A 122 -5.45 13.28 25.19
CA LYS A 122 -4.40 14.04 24.48
C LYS A 122 -3.27 13.11 24.07
N LEU A 123 -2.80 13.26 22.84
CA LEU A 123 -1.66 12.52 22.31
C LEU A 123 -0.80 13.42 21.43
N ARG A 124 0.40 12.96 21.13
CA ARG A 124 1.25 13.57 20.13
C ARG A 124 1.43 12.61 18.96
N VAL A 125 1.22 13.12 17.77
CA VAL A 125 1.47 12.38 16.53
C VAL A 125 2.84 12.79 16.02
N ASP A 126 3.78 11.85 16.05
CA ASP A 126 5.12 12.06 15.53
C ASP A 126 5.10 11.78 14.02
N MET A 127 5.14 12.85 13.25
CA MET A 127 5.11 12.80 11.79
C MET A 127 6.16 13.74 11.19
N PRO A 128 6.63 13.46 9.95
CA PRO A 128 7.55 14.35 9.25
C PRO A 128 7.01 15.77 9.13
N SER A 129 7.86 16.78 9.30
CA SER A 129 7.48 18.20 9.17
C SER A 129 6.81 18.53 7.83
N LYS A 130 7.13 17.78 6.76
CA LYS A 130 6.49 17.89 5.47
C LYS A 130 5.00 17.59 5.56
N CYS A 131 4.59 16.55 6.30
CA CYS A 131 3.17 16.18 6.44
C CYS A 131 2.37 17.27 7.17
N LEU A 132 2.96 17.89 8.20
CA LEU A 132 2.34 19.02 8.89
C LEU A 132 2.19 20.23 7.96
N LEU A 133 3.22 20.48 7.13
CA LEU A 133 3.18 21.54 6.13
C LEU A 133 2.13 21.26 5.04
N ASP A 134 2.02 20.01 4.60
CA ASP A 134 1.03 19.59 3.59
C ASP A 134 -0.41 19.84 4.12
N LEU A 135 -0.72 19.44 5.37
CA LEU A 135 -2.02 19.72 6.00
C LEU A 135 -2.29 21.23 6.08
N ARG A 136 -1.30 22.02 6.48
CA ARG A 136 -1.41 23.47 6.55
C ARG A 136 -1.66 24.12 5.19
N ASN A 137 -1.10 23.54 4.13
CA ASN A 137 -1.29 24.00 2.75
C ASN A 137 -2.60 23.48 2.10
N GLY A 138 -3.45 22.79 2.84
CA GLY A 138 -4.73 22.29 2.35
C GLY A 138 -4.67 20.90 1.69
N TYR A 139 -3.55 20.16 1.86
CA TYR A 139 -3.42 18.82 1.28
C TYR A 139 -3.77 17.73 2.29
N ASN A 140 -4.46 16.70 1.81
CA ASN A 140 -4.75 15.49 2.59
C ASN A 140 -3.48 14.68 2.79
N ILE A 141 -3.39 13.98 3.92
CA ILE A 141 -2.27 13.06 4.21
C ILE A 141 -2.77 11.66 4.57
N GLY A 142 -2.05 10.64 4.08
CA GLY A 142 -2.19 9.24 4.52
C GLY A 142 -0.80 8.68 4.80
N LYS A 143 -0.47 8.39 6.07
CA LYS A 143 0.90 8.04 6.45
C LYS A 143 0.95 7.16 7.70
N LEU A 144 1.95 6.27 7.73
CA LEU A 144 2.37 5.63 8.97
C LEU A 144 2.99 6.68 9.89
N VAL A 145 2.52 6.72 11.12
CA VAL A 145 2.96 7.67 12.15
C VAL A 145 3.21 6.95 13.46
N SER A 146 4.05 7.50 14.30
CA SER A 146 4.22 7.05 15.67
C SER A 146 3.39 7.94 16.61
N LEU A 147 2.62 7.30 17.47
CA LEU A 147 1.72 7.95 18.41
C LEU A 147 2.35 7.89 19.80
N ASP A 148 2.46 9.02 20.47
CA ASP A 148 2.91 9.08 21.86
C ASP A 148 1.69 9.27 22.79
N TYR A 149 1.33 8.19 23.49
CA TYR A 149 0.33 8.16 24.52
C TYR A 149 1.01 8.04 25.88
N ASN A 150 1.13 9.12 26.65
CA ASN A 150 1.68 9.08 27.99
C ASN A 150 3.03 8.32 28.06
N GLN A 151 3.98 8.64 27.17
CA GLN A 151 5.29 8.00 27.02
C GLN A 151 5.27 6.56 26.49
N LYS A 152 4.12 6.05 26.04
CA LYS A 152 4.03 4.80 25.30
C LYS A 152 3.92 5.11 23.83
N LYS A 153 4.88 4.64 23.05
CA LYS A 153 4.85 4.76 21.59
C LYS A 153 4.07 3.60 20.99
N LYS A 154 3.17 3.91 20.07
CA LYS A 154 2.44 2.95 19.26
C LYS A 154 2.42 3.44 17.82
N ASP A 155 2.65 2.57 16.88
CA ASP A 155 2.55 2.91 15.47
C ASP A 155 1.12 2.73 14.97
N GLY A 156 0.70 3.60 14.05
CA GLY A 156 -0.61 3.56 13.42
C GLY A 156 -0.59 4.23 12.06
N TYR A 157 -1.62 3.96 11.26
CA TYR A 157 -1.81 4.65 9.99
C TYR A 157 -2.76 5.81 10.19
N LEU A 158 -2.29 7.02 9.93
CA LEU A 158 -3.06 8.25 10.00
C LEU A 158 -3.54 8.64 8.61
N VAL A 159 -4.84 8.84 8.48
CA VAL A 159 -5.45 9.57 7.37
C VAL A 159 -6.00 10.87 7.93
N ALA A 160 -5.58 12.00 7.40
CA ALA A 160 -6.06 13.30 7.86
C ALA A 160 -6.32 14.26 6.71
N ILE A 161 -7.28 15.15 6.91
CA ILE A 161 -7.62 16.25 6.03
C ILE A 161 -7.49 17.59 6.78
N PRO A 162 -7.11 18.66 6.11
CA PRO A 162 -7.24 20.00 6.68
C PRO A 162 -8.73 20.32 6.87
N CYS A 163 -9.03 21.08 7.90
CA CYS A 163 -10.40 21.52 8.18
C CYS A 163 -10.41 22.99 8.63
N GLN A 164 -11.60 23.56 8.75
CA GLN A 164 -11.75 24.83 9.45
C GLN A 164 -11.26 24.70 10.89
N GLU A 165 -10.95 25.83 11.52
CA GLU A 165 -10.53 25.86 12.91
C GLU A 165 -11.66 25.41 13.84
N TYR A 166 -11.40 24.36 14.62
CA TYR A 166 -12.28 23.90 15.69
C TYR A 166 -11.65 24.19 17.05
N THR A 167 -12.43 24.70 17.98
CA THR A 167 -12.01 24.86 19.38
C THR A 167 -12.51 23.68 20.20
N ILE A 168 -11.59 22.94 20.84
CA ILE A 168 -11.91 21.80 21.73
C ILE A 168 -11.17 22.02 23.04
N LYS A 169 -11.89 22.09 24.14
CA LYS A 169 -11.34 22.34 25.50
C LYS A 169 -10.42 23.59 25.53
N GLY A 170 -10.74 24.63 24.76
CA GLY A 170 -9.99 25.90 24.72
C GLY A 170 -8.72 25.86 23.84
N GLU A 171 -8.44 24.77 23.13
CA GLU A 171 -7.36 24.65 22.17
C GLU A 171 -7.88 24.60 20.73
N THR A 172 -7.13 25.15 19.78
CA THR A 172 -7.51 25.21 18.36
C THR A 172 -6.89 24.04 17.59
N TYR A 173 -7.71 23.42 16.74
CA TYR A 173 -7.36 22.30 15.89
C TYR A 173 -7.69 22.64 14.44
N THR A 174 -6.79 22.30 13.51
CA THR A 174 -6.83 22.72 12.10
C THR A 174 -6.91 21.54 11.13
N ALA A 175 -6.89 20.32 11.65
CA ALA A 175 -7.09 19.12 10.83
C ALA A 175 -7.90 18.08 11.60
N ILE A 176 -8.67 17.27 10.83
CA ILE A 176 -9.39 16.10 11.33
C ILE A 176 -8.74 14.86 10.72
N GLY A 177 -8.56 13.83 11.51
CA GLY A 177 -7.97 12.59 11.04
C GLY A 177 -8.54 11.36 11.70
N THR A 178 -8.27 10.22 11.09
CA THR A 178 -8.54 8.89 11.63
C THR A 178 -7.27 8.10 11.77
N LEU A 179 -7.18 7.40 12.90
CA LEU A 179 -6.09 6.49 13.22
C LEU A 179 -6.56 5.06 13.09
N TYR A 180 -5.89 4.29 12.26
CA TYR A 180 -6.05 2.86 12.10
C TYR A 180 -4.94 2.13 12.83
N ASP A 181 -5.27 1.10 13.60
CA ASP A 181 -4.27 0.27 14.27
C ASP A 181 -3.47 -0.54 13.24
N HIS A 182 -2.14 -0.57 13.36
CA HIS A 182 -1.25 -1.31 12.46
C HIS A 182 -1.64 -2.80 12.38
N SER A 183 -2.06 -3.40 13.48
CA SER A 183 -2.49 -4.81 13.52
C SER A 183 -3.70 -5.13 12.61
N LYS A 184 -4.49 -4.11 12.25
CA LYS A 184 -5.64 -4.27 11.34
C LYS A 184 -5.25 -4.10 9.87
N LEU A 185 -4.16 -3.38 9.57
CA LEU A 185 -3.65 -3.22 8.20
C LEU A 185 -3.00 -4.50 7.67
N ASP A 186 -2.42 -5.32 8.55
CA ASP A 186 -1.81 -6.62 8.19
C ASP A 186 -2.85 -7.70 7.87
N SER A 187 -4.13 -7.45 8.16
CA SER A 187 -5.25 -8.37 7.92
C SER A 187 -6.07 -8.03 6.67
N MET A 188 -5.71 -6.96 5.95
CA MET A 188 -6.30 -6.52 4.68
C MET A 188 -5.41 -6.93 3.49
#